data_77aba562424506973ddb4518c6d17ef1
#
_entry.id   77aba562424506973ddb4518c6d17ef1
#
_cell.length_a   1.000
_cell.length_b   1.000
_cell.length_c   1.000
_cell.angle_alpha   90.00
_cell.angle_beta   90.00
_cell.angle_gamma   90.00
#
_symmetry.space_group_name_H-M   'P 1'
#
loop_
_entity.id
_entity.type
_entity.pdbx_description
1 polymer ?
#
loop_
_entity_poly.entity_id
_entity_poly.type
_entity_poly.pdbx_seq_one_letter_code
_entity_poly.pdbx_strand_id
1 'polypeptide(L)'
;MYLGWMSPVTLPQIYSYGHALDMDEDKFGLLRDSSDAAMDFVELRRRFADDGYLYMKGYLDRGQVLEARASLTDRLAAAGALDPDYPSIEAIARADAGYLFKPDLTTGNEAVQKLLYSGRLTDFYRSFYGEDIRHYDFTWLRAIGPGKGTNPHCDLPYMGRGTHKHMTCWLPYGDVSFDLGGLMILENSFKRMDLLQNYVYRDVDAFCENKPAEVTKVKEGKWAFSGTLSHNPPAVRNKFGGRWLTTEYQAGDFLTFGMFQVHASLDNRTGNRLRISSDTRYQRASEPIDERWIGVNPPAHGPNGKRNLVC
;
A
#
# COMPACT_ATOMS: atom_id res chain seq x y z
N MET A 1 -15.80 19.38 -40.32
CA MET A 1 -15.02 19.03 -39.12
C MET A 1 -15.97 18.33 -38.13
N TYR A 2 -16.01 16.98 -38.13
CA TYR A 2 -16.83 16.20 -37.20
C TYR A 2 -16.07 16.11 -35.89
N LEU A 3 -16.47 16.84 -34.88
CA LEU A 3 -16.08 16.59 -33.49
C LEU A 3 -16.81 15.32 -33.07
N GLY A 4 -16.12 14.19 -33.17
CA GLY A 4 -16.61 12.93 -32.59
C GLY A 4 -16.77 13.11 -31.09
N TRP A 5 -18.01 13.04 -30.61
CA TRP A 5 -18.34 12.91 -29.20
C TRP A 5 -17.80 11.55 -28.75
N MET A 6 -16.67 11.56 -28.03
CA MET A 6 -16.28 10.38 -27.27
C MET A 6 -17.35 10.17 -26.21
N SER A 7 -18.09 9.08 -26.29
CA SER A 7 -19.00 8.67 -25.21
C SER A 7 -18.19 8.62 -23.92
N PRO A 8 -18.73 9.13 -22.81
CA PRO A 8 -18.06 9.03 -21.53
C PRO A 8 -17.79 7.54 -21.24
N VAL A 9 -16.53 7.21 -20.97
CA VAL A 9 -16.15 5.85 -20.53
C VAL A 9 -16.84 5.62 -19.19
N THR A 10 -17.90 4.85 -19.20
CA THR A 10 -18.61 4.48 -17.97
C THR A 10 -17.75 3.49 -17.21
N LEU A 11 -17.19 3.92 -16.07
CA LEU A 11 -16.44 3.05 -15.19
C LEU A 11 -17.37 1.93 -14.64
N PRO A 12 -16.85 0.71 -14.44
CA PRO A 12 -17.63 -0.36 -13.82
C PRO A 12 -17.96 -0.01 -12.36
N GLN A 13 -19.00 -0.65 -11.80
CA GLN A 13 -19.26 -0.54 -10.36
C GLN A 13 -18.10 -1.12 -9.58
N ILE A 14 -17.49 -0.32 -8.70
CA ILE A 14 -16.32 -0.64 -7.93
C ILE A 14 -16.68 -0.94 -6.48
N TYR A 15 -15.98 -1.87 -5.88
CA TYR A 15 -16.20 -2.32 -4.50
C TYR A 15 -14.91 -2.23 -3.68
N SER A 16 -15.06 -1.92 -2.40
CA SER A 16 -13.97 -1.95 -1.44
C SER A 16 -14.48 -2.44 -0.09
N TYR A 17 -13.78 -3.39 0.48
CA TYR A 17 -14.11 -4.06 1.75
C TYR A 17 -15.56 -4.59 1.81
N GLY A 18 -16.07 -5.07 0.69
CA GLY A 18 -17.43 -5.59 0.52
C GLY A 18 -18.52 -4.53 0.30
N HIS A 19 -18.17 -3.25 0.23
CA HIS A 19 -19.11 -2.15 -0.02
C HIS A 19 -18.98 -1.64 -1.44
N ALA A 20 -20.10 -1.43 -2.11
CA ALA A 20 -20.15 -0.68 -3.35
C ALA A 20 -19.72 0.77 -3.10
N LEU A 21 -18.79 1.29 -3.90
CA LEU A 21 -18.42 2.70 -3.87
C LEU A 21 -19.45 3.51 -4.66
N ASP A 22 -19.71 4.71 -4.18
CA ASP A 22 -20.51 5.68 -4.92
C ASP A 22 -19.66 6.24 -6.06
N MET A 23 -20.10 6.08 -7.28
CA MET A 23 -19.36 6.40 -8.50
C MET A 23 -19.63 7.81 -9.04
N ASP A 24 -20.41 8.63 -8.33
CA ASP A 24 -20.61 10.04 -8.67
C ASP A 24 -19.26 10.78 -8.73
N GLU A 25 -19.09 11.70 -9.67
CA GLU A 25 -17.83 12.40 -9.92
C GLU A 25 -17.30 13.22 -8.73
N ASP A 26 -18.18 13.62 -7.81
CA ASP A 26 -17.83 14.29 -6.55
C ASP A 26 -17.43 13.31 -5.43
N LYS A 27 -17.52 11.99 -5.66
CA LYS A 27 -17.28 10.93 -4.68
C LYS A 27 -16.22 9.92 -5.10
N PHE A 28 -16.04 9.76 -6.39
CA PHE A 28 -15.06 8.86 -6.99
C PHE A 28 -14.30 9.57 -8.13
N GLY A 29 -13.03 9.20 -8.33
CA GLY A 29 -12.22 9.73 -9.41
C GLY A 29 -10.98 8.91 -9.70
N LEU A 30 -10.25 9.31 -10.73
CA LEU A 30 -8.98 8.71 -11.08
C LEU A 30 -7.83 9.45 -10.36
N LEU A 31 -6.76 8.71 -10.05
CA LEU A 31 -5.52 9.28 -9.56
C LEU A 31 -4.94 10.26 -10.60
N ARG A 32 -4.41 11.37 -10.10
CA ARG A 32 -3.64 12.30 -10.94
C ARG A 32 -2.33 11.62 -11.34
N ASP A 33 -2.13 11.46 -12.64
CA ASP A 33 -0.85 11.04 -13.20
C ASP A 33 0.19 12.17 -13.04
N SER A 34 1.33 11.84 -12.45
CA SER A 34 2.45 12.77 -12.26
C SER A 34 3.68 12.43 -13.10
N SER A 35 3.56 11.47 -14.02
CA SER A 35 4.67 11.02 -14.88
C SER A 35 5.15 12.07 -15.86
N ASP A 36 4.31 13.03 -16.23
CA ASP A 36 4.67 14.19 -17.02
C ASP A 36 5.74 15.07 -16.36
N ALA A 37 5.80 15.04 -15.02
CA ALA A 37 6.79 15.76 -14.22
C ALA A 37 7.94 14.86 -13.71
N ALA A 38 8.12 13.64 -14.25
CA ALA A 38 9.03 12.63 -13.72
C ALA A 38 10.49 13.10 -13.53
N MET A 39 10.93 14.12 -14.24
CA MET A 39 12.27 14.72 -14.12
C MET A 39 12.26 16.09 -13.42
N ASP A 40 11.09 16.61 -13.03
CA ASP A 40 10.94 17.87 -12.32
C ASP A 40 10.56 17.61 -10.85
N PHE A 41 11.58 17.42 -10.02
CA PHE A 41 11.38 17.16 -8.60
C PHE A 41 10.87 18.37 -7.79
N VAL A 42 10.93 19.58 -8.33
CA VAL A 42 10.29 20.77 -7.72
C VAL A 42 8.78 20.64 -7.88
N GLU A 43 8.33 20.33 -9.10
CA GLU A 43 6.92 20.12 -9.40
C GLU A 43 6.37 18.88 -8.69
N LEU A 44 7.12 17.77 -8.66
CA LEU A 44 6.69 16.56 -7.93
C LEU A 44 6.49 16.84 -6.41
N ARG A 45 7.41 17.60 -5.79
CA ARG A 45 7.22 18.01 -4.37
C ARG A 45 6.01 18.90 -4.18
N ARG A 46 5.74 19.81 -5.12
CA ARG A 46 4.54 20.65 -5.08
C ARG A 46 3.27 19.80 -5.18
N ARG A 47 3.21 18.88 -6.15
CA ARG A 47 2.07 17.95 -6.30
C ARG A 47 1.86 17.08 -5.06
N PHE A 48 2.95 16.58 -4.49
CA PHE A 48 2.87 15.79 -3.25
C PHE A 48 2.35 16.61 -2.08
N ALA A 49 2.75 17.87 -1.95
CA ALA A 49 2.24 18.77 -0.91
C ALA A 49 0.75 19.08 -1.11
N ASP A 50 0.30 19.20 -2.35
CA ASP A 50 -1.09 19.47 -2.69
C ASP A 50 -2.00 18.25 -2.49
N ASP A 51 -1.55 17.06 -2.98
CA ASP A 51 -2.39 15.87 -3.12
C ASP A 51 -2.13 14.81 -2.03
N GLY A 52 -0.96 14.83 -1.37
CA GLY A 52 -0.52 13.85 -0.36
C GLY A 52 0.00 12.55 -0.96
N TYR A 53 0.02 12.44 -2.28
CA TYR A 53 0.51 11.27 -3.02
C TYR A 53 1.11 11.67 -4.37
N LEU A 54 1.83 10.73 -5.00
CA LEU A 54 2.21 10.78 -6.41
C LEU A 54 1.90 9.42 -7.04
N TYR A 55 1.17 9.42 -8.14
CA TYR A 55 1.03 8.28 -9.03
C TYR A 55 1.98 8.46 -10.23
N MET A 56 2.90 7.52 -10.39
CA MET A 56 3.96 7.55 -11.39
C MET A 56 3.74 6.41 -12.38
N LYS A 57 3.09 6.73 -13.50
CA LYS A 57 2.74 5.76 -14.53
C LYS A 57 3.94 5.40 -15.39
N GLY A 58 4.22 4.11 -15.55
CA GLY A 58 5.30 3.60 -16.40
C GLY A 58 6.70 4.08 -16.00
N TYR A 59 6.88 4.49 -14.74
CA TYR A 59 8.15 5.03 -14.29
C TYR A 59 9.26 3.99 -14.21
N LEU A 60 8.94 2.78 -13.74
CA LEU A 60 9.90 1.69 -13.62
C LEU A 60 9.97 0.87 -14.92
N ASP A 61 11.09 0.21 -15.12
CA ASP A 61 11.24 -0.72 -16.24
C ASP A 61 10.29 -1.91 -16.08
N ARG A 62 9.39 -2.07 -17.04
CA ARG A 62 8.39 -3.14 -17.04
C ARG A 62 9.03 -4.54 -17.01
N GLY A 63 10.17 -4.71 -17.71
CA GLY A 63 10.89 -5.98 -17.74
C GLY A 63 11.41 -6.37 -16.37
N GLN A 64 12.02 -5.43 -15.63
CA GLN A 64 12.48 -5.66 -14.25
C GLN A 64 11.32 -6.00 -13.31
N VAL A 65 10.17 -5.32 -13.45
CA VAL A 65 8.99 -5.63 -12.64
C VAL A 65 8.47 -7.04 -12.93
N LEU A 66 8.44 -7.44 -14.20
CA LEU A 66 7.99 -8.79 -14.60
C LEU A 66 9.00 -9.88 -14.21
N GLU A 67 10.30 -9.58 -14.19
CA GLU A 67 11.32 -10.48 -13.65
C GLU A 67 11.10 -10.72 -12.15
N ALA A 68 10.88 -9.65 -11.39
CA ALA A 68 10.53 -9.76 -9.97
C ALA A 68 9.20 -10.51 -9.75
N ARG A 69 8.20 -10.28 -10.62
CA ARG A 69 6.95 -11.04 -10.60
C ARG A 69 7.19 -12.53 -10.79
N ALA A 70 7.95 -12.93 -11.80
CA ALA A 70 8.24 -14.33 -12.08
C ALA A 70 8.87 -15.02 -10.86
N SER A 71 9.89 -14.40 -10.27
CA SER A 71 10.52 -14.91 -9.06
C SER A 71 9.54 -15.04 -7.87
N LEU A 72 8.64 -14.05 -7.68
CA LEU A 72 7.64 -14.10 -6.61
C LEU A 72 6.57 -15.17 -6.85
N THR A 73 6.10 -15.33 -8.08
CA THR A 73 5.09 -16.35 -8.43
C THR A 73 5.64 -17.74 -8.31
N ASP A 74 6.92 -17.98 -8.68
CA ASP A 74 7.58 -19.27 -8.48
C ASP A 74 7.70 -19.61 -6.98
N ARG A 75 8.03 -18.63 -6.12
CA ARG A 75 8.05 -18.83 -4.67
C ARG A 75 6.64 -19.05 -4.09
N LEU A 76 5.61 -18.38 -4.61
CA LEU A 76 4.22 -18.64 -4.24
C LEU A 76 3.76 -20.03 -4.66
N ALA A 77 4.14 -20.50 -5.85
CA ALA A 77 3.86 -21.85 -6.31
C ALA A 77 4.55 -22.90 -5.43
N ALA A 78 5.83 -22.70 -5.12
CA ALA A 78 6.58 -23.57 -4.21
C ALA A 78 5.98 -23.61 -2.79
N ALA A 79 5.37 -22.50 -2.34
CA ALA A 79 4.63 -22.43 -1.08
C ALA A 79 3.20 -23.01 -1.15
N GLY A 80 2.79 -23.56 -2.29
CA GLY A 80 1.48 -24.18 -2.50
C GLY A 80 0.31 -23.19 -2.56
N ALA A 81 0.57 -21.91 -2.85
CA ALA A 81 -0.45 -20.87 -2.90
C ALA A 81 -1.14 -20.78 -4.29
N LEU A 82 -0.48 -21.27 -5.32
CA LEU A 82 -0.99 -21.23 -6.69
C LEU A 82 -1.54 -22.60 -7.14
N ASP A 83 -2.46 -22.53 -8.08
CA ASP A 83 -3.02 -23.71 -8.74
C ASP A 83 -1.96 -24.32 -9.69
N PRO A 84 -1.54 -25.57 -9.49
CA PRO A 84 -0.49 -26.19 -10.28
C PRO A 84 -0.88 -26.49 -11.74
N ASP A 85 -2.16 -26.39 -12.08
CA ASP A 85 -2.63 -26.62 -13.44
C ASP A 85 -2.37 -25.43 -14.37
N TYR A 86 -1.87 -24.30 -13.81
CA TYR A 86 -1.56 -23.09 -14.55
C TYR A 86 -0.09 -22.67 -14.39
N PRO A 87 0.50 -21.98 -15.39
CA PRO A 87 1.83 -21.39 -15.25
C PRO A 87 1.88 -20.43 -14.06
N SER A 88 2.94 -20.52 -13.22
CA SER A 88 3.08 -19.70 -12.00
C SER A 88 2.92 -18.20 -12.26
N ILE A 89 3.42 -17.71 -13.40
CA ILE A 89 3.38 -16.30 -13.79
C ILE A 89 1.95 -15.74 -13.93
N GLU A 90 0.97 -16.58 -14.20
CA GLU A 90 -0.44 -16.17 -14.28
C GLU A 90 -1.03 -15.85 -12.92
N ALA A 91 -0.39 -16.33 -11.84
CA ALA A 91 -0.79 -16.14 -10.46
C ALA A 91 -2.25 -16.57 -10.20
N ILE A 92 -2.63 -17.72 -10.75
CA ILE A 92 -3.93 -18.33 -10.46
C ILE A 92 -3.89 -18.93 -9.06
N ALA A 93 -4.80 -18.47 -8.21
CA ALA A 93 -4.90 -18.91 -6.83
C ALA A 93 -5.48 -20.33 -6.72
N ARG A 94 -5.06 -21.09 -5.74
CA ARG A 94 -5.84 -22.27 -5.31
C ARG A 94 -7.19 -21.83 -4.78
N ALA A 95 -8.19 -22.71 -4.87
CA ALA A 95 -9.57 -22.40 -4.50
C ALA A 95 -9.75 -21.91 -3.05
N ASP A 96 -8.82 -22.26 -2.16
CA ASP A 96 -8.79 -21.89 -0.75
C ASP A 96 -7.85 -20.71 -0.43
N ALA A 97 -7.14 -20.19 -1.42
CA ALA A 97 -6.22 -19.08 -1.25
C ALA A 97 -6.98 -17.75 -1.14
N GLY A 98 -7.02 -17.18 0.06
CA GLY A 98 -7.57 -15.87 0.34
C GLY A 98 -6.50 -14.76 0.34
N TYR A 99 -6.52 -13.93 1.36
CA TYR A 99 -5.48 -12.92 1.60
C TYR A 99 -4.21 -13.57 2.14
N LEU A 100 -3.12 -13.42 1.38
CA LEU A 100 -1.80 -13.91 1.78
C LEU A 100 -0.86 -12.72 2.05
N PHE A 101 -0.39 -12.62 3.29
CA PHE A 101 0.70 -11.74 3.68
C PHE A 101 1.98 -12.58 3.79
N LYS A 102 2.92 -12.37 2.88
CA LYS A 102 4.09 -13.25 2.68
C LYS A 102 5.40 -12.47 2.55
N PRO A 103 5.77 -11.62 3.55
CA PRO A 103 7.01 -10.84 3.48
C PRO A 103 8.26 -11.72 3.35
N ASP A 104 8.23 -12.94 3.88
CA ASP A 104 9.29 -13.93 3.79
C ASP A 104 9.69 -14.27 2.36
N LEU A 105 8.75 -14.19 1.40
CA LEU A 105 9.04 -14.47 -0.01
C LEU A 105 9.89 -13.39 -0.69
N THR A 106 10.08 -12.24 -0.05
CA THR A 106 10.97 -11.18 -0.53
C THR A 106 12.40 -11.31 -0.01
N THR A 107 12.60 -12.06 1.07
CA THR A 107 13.91 -12.29 1.68
C THR A 107 14.82 -13.10 0.74
N GLY A 108 16.02 -12.58 0.47
CA GLY A 108 16.93 -13.22 -0.47
C GLY A 108 16.39 -13.38 -1.91
N ASN A 109 15.42 -12.53 -2.29
CA ASN A 109 14.89 -12.47 -3.65
C ASN A 109 15.62 -11.35 -4.41
N GLU A 110 16.65 -11.70 -5.16
CA GLU A 110 17.52 -10.71 -5.83
C GLU A 110 16.77 -9.81 -6.79
N ALA A 111 15.83 -10.33 -7.58
CA ALA A 111 15.05 -9.53 -8.52
C ALA A 111 14.18 -8.49 -7.80
N VAL A 112 13.56 -8.89 -6.68
CA VAL A 112 12.77 -7.98 -5.84
C VAL A 112 13.67 -6.95 -5.15
N GLN A 113 14.79 -7.39 -4.57
CA GLN A 113 15.75 -6.50 -3.88
C GLN A 113 16.33 -5.47 -4.84
N LYS A 114 16.73 -5.89 -6.05
CA LYS A 114 17.23 -5.00 -7.08
C LYS A 114 16.19 -3.96 -7.50
N LEU A 115 14.95 -4.38 -7.73
CA LEU A 115 13.86 -3.49 -8.14
C LEU A 115 13.53 -2.46 -7.06
N LEU A 116 13.45 -2.87 -5.80
CA LEU A 116 12.97 -2.01 -4.72
C LEU A 116 14.09 -1.17 -4.09
N TYR A 117 15.28 -1.74 -3.90
CA TYR A 117 16.32 -1.14 -3.05
C TYR A 117 17.57 -0.69 -3.81
N SER A 118 17.49 -0.61 -5.13
CA SER A 118 18.56 -0.05 -5.97
C SER A 118 18.01 0.64 -7.22
N GLY A 119 18.89 1.33 -7.96
CA GLY A 119 18.59 1.91 -9.26
C GLY A 119 17.45 2.94 -9.22
N ARG A 120 16.59 2.88 -10.23
CA ARG A 120 15.65 3.97 -10.56
C ARG A 120 14.70 4.36 -9.42
N LEU A 121 14.25 3.41 -8.62
CA LEU A 121 13.34 3.71 -7.52
C LEU A 121 14.04 4.42 -6.35
N THR A 122 15.25 3.98 -5.98
CA THR A 122 16.05 4.67 -4.97
C THR A 122 16.53 6.04 -5.43
N ASP A 123 16.87 6.19 -6.72
CA ASP A 123 17.28 7.46 -7.31
C ASP A 123 16.12 8.47 -7.33
N PHE A 124 14.87 7.98 -7.56
CA PHE A 124 13.67 8.80 -7.40
C PHE A 124 13.58 9.40 -6.01
N TYR A 125 13.72 8.58 -4.96
CA TYR A 125 13.57 9.08 -3.58
C TYR A 125 14.75 9.96 -3.16
N ARG A 126 15.99 9.68 -3.58
CA ARG A 126 17.12 10.60 -3.36
C ARG A 126 16.87 11.97 -3.97
N SER A 127 16.40 11.99 -5.21
CA SER A 127 16.10 13.25 -5.92
C SER A 127 14.88 13.96 -5.31
N PHE A 128 13.86 13.20 -4.91
CA PHE A 128 12.68 13.74 -4.27
C PHE A 128 12.99 14.37 -2.90
N TYR A 129 13.79 13.71 -2.06
CA TYR A 129 14.18 14.24 -0.76
C TYR A 129 15.33 15.26 -0.83
N GLY A 130 16.13 15.22 -1.90
CA GLY A 130 17.31 16.09 -2.08
C GLY A 130 18.49 15.73 -1.19
N GLU A 131 18.53 14.50 -0.66
CA GLU A 131 19.60 13.93 0.15
C GLU A 131 19.60 12.40 0.05
N ASP A 132 20.57 11.75 0.71
CA ASP A 132 20.57 10.31 0.84
C ASP A 132 19.34 9.80 1.56
N ILE A 133 18.97 8.56 1.24
CA ILE A 133 17.78 7.91 1.76
C ILE A 133 18.13 6.67 2.58
N ARG A 134 17.22 6.33 3.48
CA ARG A 134 17.12 5.01 4.11
C ARG A 134 15.79 4.39 3.72
N HIS A 135 15.78 3.09 3.57
CA HIS A 135 14.57 2.29 3.41
C HIS A 135 14.38 1.41 4.65
N TYR A 136 13.19 0.87 4.81
CA TYR A 136 12.99 -0.24 5.73
C TYR A 136 13.48 -1.54 5.08
N ASP A 137 14.09 -2.42 5.89
CA ASP A 137 14.58 -3.73 5.41
C ASP A 137 13.44 -4.76 5.33
N PHE A 138 12.24 -4.35 5.73
CA PHE A 138 11.02 -5.16 5.68
C PHE A 138 10.15 -4.76 4.48
N THR A 139 9.82 -5.74 3.64
CA THR A 139 8.93 -5.56 2.49
C THR A 139 7.57 -6.20 2.78
N TRP A 140 6.50 -5.40 2.74
CA TRP A 140 5.12 -5.90 2.91
C TRP A 140 4.61 -6.51 1.61
N LEU A 141 5.00 -7.76 1.31
CA LEU A 141 4.46 -8.48 0.16
C LEU A 141 3.05 -8.97 0.45
N ARG A 142 2.15 -8.66 -0.46
CA ARG A 142 0.75 -9.05 -0.42
C ARG A 142 0.36 -9.78 -1.69
N ALA A 143 -0.22 -10.97 -1.54
CA ALA A 143 -0.89 -11.70 -2.61
C ALA A 143 -2.37 -11.78 -2.23
N ILE A 144 -3.21 -10.97 -2.88
CA ILE A 144 -4.61 -10.82 -2.55
C ILE A 144 -5.44 -11.64 -3.52
N GLY A 145 -6.03 -12.73 -3.03
CA GLY A 145 -6.98 -13.55 -3.76
C GLY A 145 -8.37 -12.92 -3.84
N PRO A 146 -9.33 -13.61 -4.48
CA PRO A 146 -10.72 -13.16 -4.57
C PRO A 146 -11.31 -12.86 -3.19
N GLY A 147 -11.99 -11.73 -3.06
CA GLY A 147 -12.60 -11.29 -1.82
C GLY A 147 -12.33 -9.84 -1.48
N LYS A 148 -12.45 -9.52 -0.20
CA LYS A 148 -12.33 -8.16 0.33
C LYS A 148 -10.89 -7.64 0.21
N GLY A 149 -10.78 -6.40 -0.23
CA GLY A 149 -9.53 -5.64 -0.21
C GLY A 149 -9.11 -5.22 1.21
N THR A 150 -8.08 -4.38 1.29
CA THR A 150 -7.62 -3.79 2.55
C THR A 150 -8.57 -2.69 2.99
N ASN A 151 -8.94 -2.69 4.25
CA ASN A 151 -9.81 -1.67 4.86
C ASN A 151 -9.12 -0.29 4.97
N PRO A 152 -9.88 0.82 5.05
CA PRO A 152 -9.36 2.17 5.26
C PRO A 152 -8.46 2.29 6.50
N HIS A 153 -7.25 2.83 6.31
CA HIS A 153 -6.29 3.11 7.38
C HIS A 153 -5.26 4.18 6.94
N CYS A 154 -4.47 4.66 7.90
CA CYS A 154 -3.20 5.35 7.66
C CYS A 154 -2.06 4.44 8.12
N ASP A 155 -0.86 4.65 7.56
CA ASP A 155 0.29 3.83 7.91
C ASP A 155 0.93 4.22 9.27
N LEU A 156 0.75 5.47 9.70
CA LEU A 156 1.41 5.97 10.91
C LEU A 156 1.16 5.12 12.17
N PRO A 157 -0.05 4.61 12.47
CA PRO A 157 -0.27 3.74 13.62
C PRO A 157 0.59 2.48 13.66
N TYR A 158 1.04 2.01 12.50
CA TYR A 158 1.82 0.78 12.38
C TYR A 158 3.33 1.01 12.49
N MET A 159 3.81 2.20 12.08
CA MET A 159 5.24 2.45 11.92
C MET A 159 5.66 3.89 12.26
N GLY A 160 5.05 4.47 13.29
CA GLY A 160 5.25 5.87 13.69
C GLY A 160 6.31 6.08 14.77
N ARG A 161 7.21 5.12 15.07
CA ARG A 161 8.25 5.29 16.11
C ARG A 161 9.51 6.01 15.62
N GLY A 162 9.64 6.21 14.31
CA GLY A 162 10.69 7.02 13.70
C GLY A 162 10.14 8.36 13.21
N THR A 163 10.67 8.84 12.09
CA THR A 163 10.12 10.03 11.44
C THR A 163 8.71 9.79 10.92
N HIS A 164 7.86 10.80 10.97
CA HIS A 164 6.53 10.78 10.33
C HIS A 164 6.58 11.27 8.87
N LYS A 165 7.76 11.57 8.34
CA LYS A 165 7.95 12.12 6.99
C LYS A 165 8.37 11.07 5.96
N HIS A 166 8.44 9.79 6.36
CA HIS A 166 8.70 8.75 5.39
C HIS A 166 7.49 8.51 4.48
N MET A 167 7.75 7.97 3.30
CA MET A 167 6.74 7.70 2.29
C MET A 167 6.59 6.21 2.09
N THR A 168 5.34 5.78 1.94
CA THR A 168 5.03 4.45 1.44
C THR A 168 5.11 4.44 -0.08
N CYS A 169 5.76 3.43 -0.64
CA CYS A 169 5.72 3.10 -2.05
C CYS A 169 4.95 1.80 -2.23
N TRP A 170 3.77 1.88 -2.81
CA TRP A 170 3.02 0.73 -3.27
C TRP A 170 3.37 0.42 -4.72
N LEU A 171 3.76 -0.82 -5.01
CA LEU A 171 4.20 -1.27 -6.32
C LEU A 171 3.47 -2.57 -6.70
N PRO A 172 2.72 -2.60 -7.82
CA PRO A 172 2.13 -3.82 -8.36
C PRO A 172 3.16 -4.60 -9.19
N TYR A 173 3.21 -5.91 -9.01
CA TYR A 173 4.07 -6.80 -9.79
C TYR A 173 3.37 -7.33 -11.06
N GLY A 174 2.49 -6.56 -11.65
CA GLY A 174 1.75 -6.89 -12.86
C GLY A 174 0.65 -5.88 -13.11
N ASP A 175 -0.06 -6.04 -14.21
CA ASP A 175 -1.19 -5.19 -14.52
C ASP A 175 -2.34 -5.50 -13.55
N VAL A 176 -2.98 -4.45 -13.03
CA VAL A 176 -4.05 -4.53 -12.03
C VAL A 176 -5.25 -3.75 -12.52
N SER A 177 -6.26 -4.47 -13.00
CA SER A 177 -7.55 -3.93 -13.39
C SER A 177 -8.41 -3.57 -12.17
N PHE A 178 -9.49 -2.84 -12.38
CA PHE A 178 -10.40 -2.47 -11.28
C PHE A 178 -10.98 -3.71 -10.55
N ASP A 179 -11.25 -4.79 -11.26
CA ASP A 179 -11.77 -6.03 -10.68
C ASP A 179 -10.70 -6.88 -9.98
N LEU A 180 -9.41 -6.72 -10.33
CA LEU A 180 -8.30 -7.35 -9.60
C LEU A 180 -7.96 -6.60 -8.30
N GLY A 181 -8.39 -5.36 -8.17
CA GLY A 181 -8.40 -4.61 -6.91
C GLY A 181 -7.12 -3.87 -6.57
N GLY A 182 -6.86 -2.74 -7.23
CA GLY A 182 -5.74 -1.84 -6.94
C GLY A 182 -5.89 -1.03 -5.65
N LEU A 183 -4.84 -0.29 -5.30
CA LEU A 183 -4.88 0.63 -4.17
C LEU A 183 -5.72 1.87 -4.49
N MET A 184 -6.37 2.43 -3.49
CA MET A 184 -7.11 3.70 -3.58
C MET A 184 -6.73 4.65 -2.46
N ILE A 185 -6.77 5.95 -2.75
CA ILE A 185 -6.42 7.06 -1.87
C ILE A 185 -7.69 7.86 -1.58
N LEU A 186 -7.92 8.26 -0.33
CA LEU A 186 -8.96 9.23 -0.01
C LEU A 186 -8.42 10.64 -0.15
N GLU A 187 -8.92 11.36 -1.15
CA GLU A 187 -8.49 12.71 -1.53
C GLU A 187 -8.49 13.67 -0.33
N ASN A 188 -7.40 14.42 -0.17
CA ASN A 188 -7.22 15.41 0.89
C ASN A 188 -7.34 14.88 2.35
N SER A 189 -7.39 13.59 2.57
CA SER A 189 -7.57 13.01 3.91
C SER A 189 -6.44 13.39 4.87
N PHE A 190 -5.20 13.49 4.38
CA PHE A 190 -4.02 13.89 5.18
C PHE A 190 -4.12 15.31 5.76
N LYS A 191 -4.97 16.17 5.18
CA LYS A 191 -5.25 17.53 5.66
C LYS A 191 -6.27 17.55 6.81
N ARG A 192 -6.97 16.43 7.05
CA ARG A 192 -8.05 16.32 8.03
C ARG A 192 -7.55 15.86 9.41
N MET A 193 -6.55 16.58 9.94
CA MET A 193 -6.01 16.27 11.27
C MET A 193 -7.05 16.45 12.38
N ASP A 194 -8.08 17.26 12.16
CA ASP A 194 -9.26 17.36 13.02
C ASP A 194 -9.96 16.00 13.24
N LEU A 195 -9.94 15.13 12.24
CA LEU A 195 -10.51 13.78 12.30
C LEU A 195 -9.48 12.68 12.61
N LEU A 196 -8.22 12.92 12.30
CA LEU A 196 -7.16 11.91 12.36
C LEU A 196 -6.37 11.92 13.67
N GLN A 197 -6.22 13.04 14.36
CA GLN A 197 -5.29 13.22 15.49
C GLN A 197 -5.42 12.15 16.58
N ASN A 198 -6.65 11.76 16.95
CA ASN A 198 -6.90 10.76 17.99
C ASN A 198 -6.70 9.31 17.50
N TYR A 199 -6.46 9.11 16.21
CA TYR A 199 -6.25 7.82 15.57
C TYR A 199 -4.80 7.60 15.16
N VAL A 200 -4.19 8.55 14.43
CA VAL A 200 -2.89 8.36 13.78
C VAL A 200 -1.71 8.26 14.75
N TYR A 201 -1.81 8.89 15.93
CA TYR A 201 -0.74 8.85 16.94
C TYR A 201 -0.85 7.65 17.90
N ARG A 202 -1.80 6.75 17.67
CA ARG A 202 -1.84 5.47 18.36
C ARG A 202 -0.84 4.50 17.72
N ASP A 203 -0.24 3.66 18.56
CA ASP A 203 0.69 2.62 18.13
C ASP A 203 0.01 1.24 18.28
N VAL A 204 -0.07 0.47 17.20
CA VAL A 204 -0.67 -0.87 17.22
C VAL A 204 0.09 -1.86 18.10
N ASP A 205 1.37 -1.60 18.34
CA ASP A 205 2.22 -2.43 19.21
C ASP A 205 2.28 -1.93 20.66
N ALA A 206 1.60 -0.81 20.97
CA ALA A 206 1.44 -0.34 22.33
C ALA A 206 0.17 -0.92 22.97
N PHE A 207 0.26 -1.26 24.27
CA PHE A 207 -0.88 -1.70 25.07
C PHE A 207 -0.72 -1.25 26.52
N CYS A 208 -1.85 -1.07 27.21
CA CYS A 208 -1.87 -0.66 28.59
C CYS A 208 -1.76 -1.91 29.51
N GLU A 209 -0.64 -2.06 30.23
CA GLU A 209 -0.42 -3.18 31.13
C GLU A 209 -1.37 -3.20 32.34
N ASN A 210 -1.90 -2.03 32.73
CA ASN A 210 -2.92 -1.89 33.77
C ASN A 210 -4.35 -2.13 33.28
N LYS A 211 -4.56 -2.54 32.01
CA LYS A 211 -5.86 -2.93 31.45
C LYS A 211 -5.89 -4.41 31.11
N PRO A 212 -6.48 -5.28 31.96
CA PRO A 212 -6.44 -6.73 31.76
C PRO A 212 -6.93 -7.21 30.38
N ALA A 213 -7.96 -6.54 29.82
CA ALA A 213 -8.49 -6.89 28.50
C ALA A 213 -7.47 -6.65 27.35
N GLU A 214 -6.65 -5.61 27.44
CA GLU A 214 -5.60 -5.35 26.46
C GLU A 214 -4.46 -6.37 26.61
N VAL A 215 -4.04 -6.64 27.84
CA VAL A 215 -3.02 -7.66 28.15
C VAL A 215 -3.43 -9.04 27.61
N THR A 216 -4.70 -9.44 27.81
CA THR A 216 -5.22 -10.72 27.31
C THR A 216 -5.12 -10.78 25.78
N LYS A 217 -5.57 -9.74 25.06
CA LYS A 217 -5.46 -9.69 23.60
C LYS A 217 -4.01 -9.87 23.12
N VAL A 218 -3.07 -9.16 23.75
CA VAL A 218 -1.65 -9.22 23.35
C VAL A 218 -1.05 -10.61 23.64
N LYS A 219 -1.39 -11.24 24.77
CA LYS A 219 -0.99 -12.63 25.07
C LYS A 219 -1.55 -13.65 24.06
N GLU A 220 -2.72 -13.38 23.49
CA GLU A 220 -3.32 -14.17 22.41
C GLU A 220 -2.74 -13.84 21.02
N GLY A 221 -1.68 -13.02 20.92
CA GLY A 221 -1.10 -12.59 19.65
C GLY A 221 -1.93 -11.56 18.89
N LYS A 222 -2.93 -10.95 19.53
CA LYS A 222 -3.80 -9.92 18.93
C LYS A 222 -3.31 -8.51 19.32
N TRP A 223 -3.66 -7.52 18.52
CA TRP A 223 -3.43 -6.13 18.87
C TRP A 223 -4.49 -5.59 19.82
N ALA A 224 -4.08 -4.78 20.80
CA ALA A 224 -5.01 -4.01 21.65
C ALA A 224 -5.78 -2.99 20.81
N PHE A 225 -5.08 -2.38 19.84
CA PHE A 225 -5.61 -1.48 18.81
C PHE A 225 -5.21 -2.00 17.43
N SER A 226 -6.15 -2.26 16.53
CA SER A 226 -5.92 -2.91 15.24
C SER A 226 -5.28 -2.03 14.18
N GLY A 227 -5.19 -0.71 14.41
CA GLY A 227 -4.75 0.25 13.37
C GLY A 227 -5.80 0.54 12.29
N THR A 228 -6.91 -0.19 12.28
CA THR A 228 -8.02 0.03 11.34
C THR A 228 -8.75 1.34 11.65
N LEU A 229 -8.94 2.19 10.64
CA LEU A 229 -9.77 3.39 10.77
C LEU A 229 -11.27 3.03 10.69
N SER A 230 -11.64 2.18 9.75
CA SER A 230 -13.02 1.72 9.55
C SER A 230 -13.06 0.47 8.67
N HIS A 231 -14.16 -0.28 8.75
CA HIS A 231 -14.51 -1.37 7.82
C HIS A 231 -15.52 -0.93 6.75
N ASN A 232 -15.86 0.36 6.68
CA ASN A 232 -16.85 0.90 5.77
C ASN A 232 -16.26 2.09 4.97
N PRO A 233 -15.67 1.85 3.78
CA PRO A 233 -15.06 2.89 2.97
C PRO A 233 -16.02 4.02 2.56
N PRO A 234 -17.29 3.78 2.16
CA PRO A 234 -18.26 4.85 1.93
C PRO A 234 -18.49 5.75 3.15
N ALA A 235 -18.60 5.17 4.35
CA ALA A 235 -18.78 5.96 5.57
C ALA A 235 -17.55 6.81 5.91
N VAL A 236 -16.33 6.31 5.67
CA VAL A 236 -15.10 7.08 5.83
C VAL A 236 -15.12 8.27 4.88
N ARG A 237 -15.40 8.06 3.60
CA ARG A 237 -15.50 9.12 2.60
C ARG A 237 -16.55 10.17 3.02
N ASN A 238 -17.73 9.75 3.46
CA ASN A 238 -18.77 10.67 3.90
C ASN A 238 -18.35 11.53 5.12
N LYS A 239 -17.55 10.96 6.01
CA LYS A 239 -17.04 11.66 7.19
C LYS A 239 -15.91 12.64 6.85
N PHE A 240 -14.99 12.24 5.96
CA PHE A 240 -13.81 13.04 5.62
C PHE A 240 -14.07 14.06 4.51
N GLY A 241 -15.05 13.81 3.65
CA GLY A 241 -15.21 14.49 2.37
C GLY A 241 -14.20 13.99 1.34
N GLY A 242 -14.14 14.66 0.18
CA GLY A 242 -13.27 14.29 -0.92
C GLY A 242 -13.77 13.05 -1.69
N ARG A 243 -12.94 12.51 -2.54
CA ARG A 243 -13.23 11.37 -3.40
C ARG A 243 -12.33 10.19 -3.05
N TRP A 244 -12.80 8.97 -3.27
CA TRP A 244 -11.90 7.84 -3.43
C TRP A 244 -11.27 7.91 -4.82
N LEU A 245 -9.94 7.95 -4.86
CA LEU A 245 -9.15 8.01 -6.09
C LEU A 245 -8.40 6.71 -6.29
N THR A 246 -8.49 6.14 -7.48
CA THR A 246 -7.76 4.94 -7.90
C THR A 246 -7.54 4.95 -9.40
N THR A 247 -6.97 3.90 -9.96
CA THR A 247 -6.81 3.70 -11.40
C THR A 247 -6.63 2.21 -11.69
N GLU A 248 -6.65 1.82 -12.94
CA GLU A 248 -6.00 0.59 -13.36
C GLU A 248 -4.51 0.82 -13.42
N TYR A 249 -3.75 -0.10 -12.86
CA TYR A 249 -2.29 0.00 -12.82
C TYR A 249 -1.65 -0.95 -13.82
N GLN A 250 -0.48 -0.59 -14.31
CA GLN A 250 0.35 -1.43 -15.17
C GLN A 250 1.66 -1.77 -14.47
N ALA A 251 2.27 -2.89 -14.86
CA ALA A 251 3.62 -3.21 -14.42
C ALA A 251 4.59 -2.11 -14.84
N GLY A 252 5.26 -1.51 -13.87
CA GLY A 252 6.10 -0.33 -14.05
C GLY A 252 5.53 0.93 -13.41
N ASP A 253 4.25 0.93 -13.04
CA ASP A 253 3.65 1.99 -12.24
C ASP A 253 4.06 1.87 -10.76
N PHE A 254 4.05 2.99 -10.05
CA PHE A 254 4.01 2.97 -8.59
C PHE A 254 3.18 4.13 -8.04
N LEU A 255 2.65 3.92 -6.84
CA LEU A 255 1.92 4.92 -6.08
C LEU A 255 2.67 5.18 -4.77
N THR A 256 3.05 6.43 -4.51
CA THR A 256 3.71 6.80 -3.25
C THR A 256 2.92 7.86 -2.52
N PHE A 257 2.86 7.75 -1.19
CA PHE A 257 2.04 8.63 -0.35
C PHE A 257 2.62 8.77 1.06
N GLY A 258 2.17 9.83 1.75
CA GLY A 258 2.61 10.15 3.11
C GLY A 258 1.87 9.36 4.18
N MET A 259 2.43 9.33 5.37
CA MET A 259 1.97 8.52 6.50
C MET A 259 0.58 8.86 7.06
N PHE A 260 0.11 10.07 6.78
CA PHE A 260 -1.22 10.55 7.21
C PHE A 260 -2.31 10.32 6.15
N GLN A 261 -1.93 9.79 5.00
CA GLN A 261 -2.86 9.56 3.90
C GLN A 261 -3.77 8.37 4.19
N VAL A 262 -5.07 8.60 4.24
CA VAL A 262 -6.05 7.50 4.32
C VAL A 262 -6.08 6.79 2.98
N HIS A 263 -5.86 5.50 3.03
CA HIS A 263 -5.89 4.63 1.86
C HIS A 263 -6.55 3.29 2.17
N ALA A 264 -6.92 2.58 1.12
CA ALA A 264 -7.52 1.25 1.16
C ALA A 264 -7.24 0.54 -0.16
N SER A 265 -7.72 -0.67 -0.35
CA SER A 265 -7.72 -1.28 -1.68
C SER A 265 -9.11 -1.69 -2.11
N LEU A 266 -9.29 -1.79 -3.41
CA LEU A 266 -10.48 -2.37 -3.99
C LEU A 266 -10.55 -3.87 -3.69
N ASP A 267 -11.74 -4.42 -3.75
CA ASP A 267 -11.97 -5.85 -3.67
C ASP A 267 -11.42 -6.56 -4.91
N ASN A 268 -10.83 -7.72 -4.72
CA ASN A 268 -10.52 -8.61 -5.83
C ASN A 268 -11.79 -9.40 -6.19
N ARG A 269 -12.38 -9.07 -7.32
CA ARG A 269 -13.60 -9.68 -7.85
C ARG A 269 -13.35 -10.61 -9.03
N THR A 270 -12.08 -10.91 -9.33
CA THR A 270 -11.72 -11.95 -10.29
C THR A 270 -12.09 -13.33 -9.75
N GLY A 271 -12.27 -14.29 -10.64
CA GLY A 271 -12.65 -15.64 -10.22
C GLY A 271 -11.57 -16.37 -9.39
N ASN A 272 -10.29 -16.16 -9.72
CA ASN A 272 -9.20 -16.96 -9.16
C ASN A 272 -7.80 -16.31 -9.25
N ARG A 273 -7.67 -15.06 -9.66
CA ARG A 273 -6.34 -14.41 -9.80
C ARG A 273 -5.87 -13.77 -8.49
N LEU A 274 -4.57 -13.89 -8.19
CA LEU A 274 -3.92 -13.12 -7.12
C LEU A 274 -3.44 -11.76 -7.64
N ARG A 275 -3.79 -10.69 -6.93
CA ARG A 275 -3.09 -9.42 -7.04
C ARG A 275 -1.80 -9.48 -6.21
N ILE A 276 -0.66 -9.36 -6.86
CA ILE A 276 0.64 -9.35 -6.19
C ILE A 276 1.16 -7.92 -6.15
N SER A 277 1.46 -7.42 -4.98
CA SER A 277 2.00 -6.07 -4.76
C SER A 277 2.86 -6.02 -3.50
N SER A 278 3.73 -5.04 -3.41
CA SER A 278 4.46 -4.76 -2.19
C SER A 278 4.32 -3.32 -1.75
N ASP A 279 4.42 -3.12 -0.44
CA ASP A 279 4.65 -1.82 0.17
C ASP A 279 6.10 -1.78 0.69
N THR A 280 6.81 -0.70 0.38
CA THR A 280 8.13 -0.38 0.94
C THR A 280 8.11 1.02 1.52
N ARG A 281 9.10 1.36 2.34
CA ARG A 281 9.18 2.69 2.96
C ARG A 281 10.53 3.31 2.70
N TYR A 282 10.49 4.60 2.33
CA TYR A 282 11.68 5.40 2.10
C TYR A 282 11.60 6.69 2.90
N GLN A 283 12.71 7.08 3.47
CA GLN A 283 12.85 8.31 4.25
C GLN A 283 14.20 8.96 4.01
N ARG A 284 14.36 10.19 4.45
CA ARG A 284 15.64 10.86 4.52
C ARG A 284 16.59 10.11 5.45
N ALA A 285 17.86 9.97 5.07
CA ALA A 285 18.87 9.32 5.90
C ALA A 285 19.15 10.10 7.20
N SER A 286 18.96 11.42 7.17
CA SER A 286 19.14 12.31 8.32
C SER A 286 18.03 12.21 9.38
N GLU A 287 16.88 11.62 9.06
CA GLU A 287 15.73 11.53 9.97
C GLU A 287 15.78 10.23 10.80
N PRO A 288 15.24 10.23 12.04
CA PRO A 288 15.19 9.03 12.87
C PRO A 288 14.36 7.93 12.21
N ILE A 289 14.83 6.68 12.34
CA ILE A 289 14.15 5.51 11.76
C ILE A 289 13.43 4.71 12.84
N ASP A 290 12.37 4.02 12.47
CA ASP A 290 11.68 3.05 13.33
C ASP A 290 12.47 1.73 13.30
N GLU A 291 13.21 1.46 14.39
CA GLU A 291 14.12 0.32 14.52
C GLU A 291 13.42 -1.04 14.40
N ARG A 292 12.10 -1.10 14.52
CA ARG A 292 11.33 -2.35 14.31
C ARG A 292 11.46 -2.90 12.89
N TRP A 293 11.86 -2.08 11.93
CA TRP A 293 11.86 -2.41 10.50
C TRP A 293 13.25 -2.54 9.90
N ILE A 294 14.29 -2.53 10.73
CA ILE A 294 15.68 -2.47 10.29
C ILE A 294 16.44 -3.73 10.70
N GLY A 295 17.38 -4.14 9.86
CA GLY A 295 18.28 -5.26 10.06
C GLY A 295 17.89 -6.52 9.29
N VAL A 296 18.71 -7.55 9.40
CA VAL A 296 18.53 -8.83 8.66
C VAL A 296 17.22 -9.54 9.06
N ASN A 297 16.84 -9.42 10.34
CA ASN A 297 15.59 -10.00 10.87
C ASN A 297 14.86 -8.91 11.68
N PRO A 298 14.19 -7.99 11.03
CA PRO A 298 13.49 -6.91 11.71
C PRO A 298 12.49 -7.44 12.73
N PRO A 299 12.41 -6.88 13.96
CA PRO A 299 11.42 -7.26 14.97
C PRO A 299 9.96 -7.18 14.48
N ALA A 300 9.70 -6.27 13.58
CA ALA A 300 8.37 -5.99 13.00
C ALA A 300 7.32 -5.80 14.10
N HIS A 301 6.11 -6.31 13.88
CA HIS A 301 5.03 -6.34 14.89
C HIS A 301 5.13 -7.53 15.86
N GLY A 302 6.26 -8.23 15.87
CA GLY A 302 6.50 -9.37 16.75
C GLY A 302 6.61 -9.00 18.24
N PRO A 303 6.85 -10.00 19.11
CA PRO A 303 6.94 -9.77 20.56
C PRO A 303 7.95 -8.69 20.96
N ASN A 304 9.10 -8.65 20.27
CA ASN A 304 10.16 -7.65 20.51
C ASN A 304 9.79 -6.23 20.02
N GLY A 305 8.75 -6.10 19.21
CA GLY A 305 8.18 -4.82 18.79
C GLY A 305 7.17 -4.25 19.78
N LYS A 306 6.70 -5.03 20.77
CA LYS A 306 5.65 -4.59 21.70
C LYS A 306 6.18 -3.55 22.70
N ARG A 307 5.28 -2.63 23.11
CA ARG A 307 5.55 -1.56 24.06
C ARG A 307 4.47 -1.52 25.14
N ASN A 308 4.90 -1.67 26.39
CA ASN A 308 4.01 -1.54 27.54
C ASN A 308 3.83 -0.08 27.91
N LEU A 309 2.61 0.30 28.24
CA LEU A 309 2.25 1.62 28.74
C LEU A 309 1.48 1.48 30.05
N VAL A 310 1.61 2.47 30.91
CA VAL A 310 0.68 2.63 32.05
C VAL A 310 -0.31 3.73 31.64
N CYS A 311 -1.60 3.39 31.54
CA CYS A 311 -2.65 4.28 31.12
C CYS A 311 -3.51 4.69 32.37
#